data_c76764f82bbcc042e8f519d7919bf16a
#
_entry.id   c76764f82bbcc042e8f519d7919bf16a
#
_cell.length_a   1.000
_cell.length_b   1.000
_cell.length_c   1.000
_cell.angle_alpha   90.00
_cell.angle_beta   90.00
_cell.angle_gamma   90.00
#
_symmetry.space_group_name_H-M   'P 1'
#
loop_
_entity.id
_entity.type
_entity.pdbx_description
1 polymer ?
#
loop_
_entity_poly.entity_id
_entity_poly.type
_entity_poly.pdbx_seq_one_letter_code
_entity_poly.pdbx_strand_id
1 'polypeptide(L)'
;MKKIILLSSIALVGLLSACDDDYSNQFNIDAPITDVKNSTFTLLSSDYPEVAGLAENQELALSKDPETGVFVEALNAVGTNKYFTDNAPAEEYLPAYLNKKFPNADLGSKFTVTFNQYQAPAAYLADFTNLSVYDLTDRDYKAVCGEVTWTPLICHLPL
;
A
#
# COMPACT_ATOMS: atom_id res chain seq x y z
N MET A 1 57.18 55.72 7.24
CA MET A 1 55.78 55.33 6.86
C MET A 1 55.67 53.98 6.17
N LYS A 2 56.66 53.49 5.37
CA LYS A 2 56.56 52.16 4.71
C LYS A 2 56.57 50.95 5.63
N LYS A 3 57.15 50.99 6.82
CA LYS A 3 57.21 49.87 7.77
C LYS A 3 55.87 49.61 8.51
N ILE A 4 55.06 50.64 8.71
CA ILE A 4 53.74 50.52 9.39
C ILE A 4 52.73 49.84 8.48
N ILE A 5 52.77 50.08 7.16
CA ILE A 5 51.89 49.47 6.17
C ILE A 5 52.16 47.96 6.07
N LEU A 6 53.43 47.55 6.17
CA LEU A 6 53.80 46.13 6.08
C LEU A 6 53.31 45.32 7.29
N LEU A 7 53.37 45.91 8.49
CA LEU A 7 52.86 45.30 9.72
C LEU A 7 51.31 45.20 9.72
N SER A 8 50.65 46.18 9.18
CA SER A 8 49.17 46.17 9.04
C SER A 8 48.68 45.11 8.06
N SER A 9 49.43 44.87 6.96
CA SER A 9 49.11 43.84 5.98
C SER A 9 49.25 42.42 6.55
N ILE A 10 50.26 42.17 7.37
CA ILE A 10 50.49 40.86 7.99
C ILE A 10 49.41 40.57 9.04
N ALA A 11 48.94 41.57 9.82
CA ALA A 11 47.88 41.43 10.79
C ALA A 11 46.53 41.13 10.11
N LEU A 12 46.27 41.67 8.93
CA LEU A 12 45.01 41.44 8.21
C LEU A 12 44.94 40.05 7.57
N VAL A 13 46.08 39.50 7.11
CA VAL A 13 46.12 38.13 6.57
C VAL A 13 45.95 37.09 7.69
N GLY A 14 46.44 37.35 8.90
CA GLY A 14 46.26 36.45 10.04
C GLY A 14 44.82 36.35 10.56
N LEU A 15 43.97 37.34 10.28
CA LEU A 15 42.56 37.31 10.68
C LEU A 15 41.68 36.52 9.72
N LEU A 16 42.13 36.25 8.50
CA LEU A 16 41.38 35.48 7.50
C LEU A 16 41.56 33.95 7.62
N SER A 17 42.58 33.52 8.37
CA SER A 17 42.84 32.09 8.60
C SER A 17 42.22 31.56 9.91
N ALA A 18 41.43 32.38 10.59
CA ALA A 18 40.74 31.98 11.83
C ALA A 18 39.32 31.43 11.62
N CYS A 19 38.87 31.27 10.36
CA CYS A 19 37.67 30.52 10.04
C CYS A 19 38.09 29.08 9.71
N ASP A 20 38.20 28.28 10.71
CA ASP A 20 38.99 27.08 10.68
C ASP A 20 38.18 25.81 10.59
N ASP A 21 38.80 24.82 10.00
CA ASP A 21 38.40 23.41 9.87
C ASP A 21 37.92 22.74 11.18
N ASP A 22 38.15 23.39 12.33
CA ASP A 22 37.81 22.89 13.64
C ASP A 22 36.29 22.92 13.92
N TYR A 23 35.56 23.85 13.28
CA TYR A 23 34.14 23.96 13.45
C TYR A 23 33.37 22.84 12.70
N SER A 24 33.82 22.50 11.51
CA SER A 24 33.25 21.40 10.73
C SER A 24 33.48 20.04 11.41
N ASN A 25 34.68 19.85 11.98
CA ASN A 25 35.06 18.64 12.68
C ASN A 25 34.29 18.47 14.01
N GLN A 26 33.98 19.57 14.71
CA GLN A 26 33.25 19.53 15.97
C GLN A 26 31.79 19.09 15.79
N PHE A 27 31.17 19.44 14.67
CA PHE A 27 29.76 19.15 14.39
C PHE A 27 29.55 18.05 13.36
N ASN A 28 30.63 17.44 12.85
CA ASN A 28 30.55 16.39 11.81
C ASN A 28 29.64 16.77 10.64
N ILE A 29 29.70 18.02 10.21
CA ILE A 29 28.83 18.58 9.17
C ILE A 29 29.07 17.98 7.77
N ASP A 30 30.21 17.29 7.59
CA ASP A 30 30.56 16.58 6.36
C ASP A 30 29.92 15.17 6.30
N ALA A 31 29.34 14.69 7.40
CA ALA A 31 28.62 13.44 7.37
C ALA A 31 27.33 13.60 6.56
N PRO A 32 27.07 12.71 5.60
CA PRO A 32 25.82 12.78 4.86
C PRO A 32 24.64 12.64 5.82
N ILE A 33 23.74 13.60 5.78
CA ILE A 33 22.49 13.52 6.53
C ILE A 33 21.66 12.43 5.88
N THR A 34 21.47 11.32 6.58
CA THR A 34 20.62 10.21 6.12
C THR A 34 19.28 10.27 6.82
N ASP A 35 18.20 10.24 6.05
CA ASP A 35 16.82 10.18 6.56
C ASP A 35 16.23 8.78 6.32
N VAL A 36 16.79 7.80 7.06
CA VAL A 36 16.30 6.41 7.02
C VAL A 36 15.00 6.31 7.81
N LYS A 37 13.92 6.03 7.10
CA LYS A 37 12.57 5.92 7.68
C LYS A 37 12.19 4.46 7.93
N ASN A 38 11.63 4.20 9.12
CA ASN A 38 10.89 2.98 9.42
C ASN A 38 9.45 3.37 9.74
N SER A 39 8.52 3.06 8.85
CA SER A 39 7.13 3.47 9.01
C SER A 39 6.18 2.35 8.63
N THR A 40 5.06 2.30 9.35
CA THR A 40 3.94 1.41 9.06
C THR A 40 2.70 2.26 8.82
N PHE A 41 1.97 2.00 7.75
CA PHE A 41 0.72 2.69 7.47
C PHE A 41 -0.26 1.81 6.69
N THR A 42 -1.52 2.16 6.77
CA THR A 42 -2.60 1.52 6.02
C THR A 42 -3.04 2.43 4.88
N LEU A 43 -3.19 1.89 3.67
CA LEU A 43 -3.74 2.64 2.54
C LEU A 43 -5.18 3.07 2.84
N LEU A 44 -5.44 4.34 2.67
CA LEU A 44 -6.78 4.90 2.72
C LEU A 44 -7.49 4.72 1.38
N SER A 45 -8.81 4.80 1.36
CA SER A 45 -9.60 4.71 0.12
C SER A 45 -9.22 5.78 -0.92
N SER A 46 -8.67 6.93 -0.48
CA SER A 46 -8.15 7.99 -1.34
C SER A 46 -6.80 7.64 -1.98
N ASP A 47 -6.02 6.76 -1.36
CA ASP A 47 -4.68 6.43 -1.84
C ASP A 47 -4.72 5.53 -3.09
N TYR A 48 -5.73 4.65 -3.21
CA TYR A 48 -5.85 3.73 -4.35
C TYR A 48 -5.98 4.43 -5.70
N PRO A 49 -6.82 5.47 -5.86
CA PRO A 49 -6.84 6.25 -7.10
C PRO A 49 -5.51 6.96 -7.40
N GLU A 50 -4.78 7.39 -6.35
CA GLU A 50 -3.47 7.99 -6.54
C GLU A 50 -2.46 6.96 -7.05
N VAL A 51 -2.43 5.75 -6.48
CA VAL A 51 -1.59 4.65 -6.97
C VAL A 51 -1.91 4.33 -8.42
N ALA A 52 -3.20 4.18 -8.75
CA ALA A 52 -3.64 3.85 -10.10
C ALA A 52 -3.35 4.96 -11.11
N GLY A 53 -3.45 6.23 -10.72
CA GLY A 53 -3.26 7.39 -11.58
C GLY A 53 -1.81 7.85 -11.76
N LEU A 54 -0.83 7.22 -11.10
CA LEU A 54 0.58 7.56 -11.31
C LEU A 54 1.04 7.21 -12.71
N ALA A 55 1.70 8.16 -13.38
CA ALA A 55 2.21 7.97 -14.74
C ALA A 55 3.16 6.76 -14.82
N GLU A 56 4.07 6.62 -13.88
CA GLU A 56 5.00 5.49 -13.79
C GLU A 56 4.27 4.14 -13.71
N ASN A 57 3.19 4.07 -12.95
CA ASN A 57 2.38 2.86 -12.81
C ASN A 57 1.58 2.56 -14.08
N GLN A 58 1.06 3.59 -14.74
CA GLN A 58 0.35 3.44 -16.02
C GLN A 58 1.30 2.98 -17.12
N GLU A 59 2.50 3.54 -17.19
CA GLU A 59 3.55 3.11 -18.12
C GLU A 59 3.99 1.67 -17.86
N LEU A 60 4.17 1.30 -16.58
CA LEU A 60 4.50 -0.06 -16.19
C LEU A 60 3.39 -1.04 -16.62
N ALA A 61 2.13 -0.72 -16.35
CA ALA A 61 0.99 -1.55 -16.75
C ALA A 61 0.89 -1.71 -18.28
N LEU A 62 1.09 -0.62 -19.03
CA LEU A 62 1.07 -0.63 -20.49
C LEU A 62 2.23 -1.44 -21.08
N SER A 63 3.42 -1.37 -20.45
CA SER A 63 4.59 -2.12 -20.89
C SER A 63 4.45 -3.62 -20.80
N LYS A 64 3.59 -4.13 -19.90
CA LYS A 64 3.34 -5.57 -19.72
C LYS A 64 2.52 -6.16 -20.86
N ASP A 65 1.55 -5.43 -21.34
CA ASP A 65 0.72 -5.85 -22.48
C ASP A 65 0.19 -4.60 -23.22
N PRO A 66 0.96 -4.11 -24.19
CA PRO A 66 0.58 -2.93 -24.96
C PRO A 66 -0.57 -3.18 -25.94
N GLU A 67 -0.87 -4.44 -26.26
CA GLU A 67 -1.87 -4.77 -27.29
C GLU A 67 -3.29 -4.84 -26.72
N THR A 68 -3.47 -5.48 -25.57
CA THR A 68 -4.81 -5.69 -24.98
C THR A 68 -5.18 -4.69 -23.91
N GLY A 69 -4.17 -4.09 -23.23
CA GLY A 69 -4.38 -3.14 -22.16
C GLY A 69 -4.95 -3.74 -20.87
N VAL A 70 -4.99 -5.07 -20.73
CA VAL A 70 -5.58 -5.77 -19.57
C VAL A 70 -4.99 -5.30 -18.26
N PHE A 71 -3.67 -5.08 -18.20
CA PHE A 71 -3.01 -4.62 -16.96
C PHE A 71 -3.34 -3.15 -16.65
N VAL A 72 -3.55 -2.32 -17.67
CA VAL A 72 -4.00 -0.93 -17.49
C VAL A 72 -5.42 -0.90 -16.93
N GLU A 73 -6.31 -1.72 -17.46
CA GLU A 73 -7.68 -1.85 -16.95
C GLU A 73 -7.69 -2.38 -15.51
N ALA A 74 -6.88 -3.40 -15.21
CA ALA A 74 -6.74 -3.95 -13.87
C ALA A 74 -6.22 -2.88 -12.88
N LEU A 75 -5.23 -2.09 -13.28
CA LEU A 75 -4.71 -0.99 -12.46
C LEU A 75 -5.77 0.10 -12.23
N ASN A 76 -6.51 0.49 -13.26
CA ASN A 76 -7.60 1.45 -13.12
C ASN A 76 -8.71 0.93 -12.19
N ALA A 77 -8.97 -0.39 -12.23
CA ALA A 77 -9.90 -1.05 -11.33
C ALA A 77 -9.44 -0.99 -9.86
N VAL A 78 -8.12 -1.01 -9.58
CA VAL A 78 -7.59 -0.77 -8.22
C VAL A 78 -8.03 0.58 -7.70
N GLY A 79 -7.94 1.63 -8.54
CA GLY A 79 -8.38 2.98 -8.18
C GLY A 79 -9.88 3.07 -7.89
N THR A 80 -10.70 2.28 -8.58
CA THR A 80 -12.17 2.28 -8.43
C THR A 80 -12.62 1.40 -7.27
N ASN A 81 -12.11 0.18 -7.19
CA ASN A 81 -12.58 -0.86 -6.29
C ASN A 81 -11.90 -0.83 -4.90
N LYS A 82 -10.78 -0.12 -4.76
CA LYS A 82 -10.01 0.04 -3.52
C LYS A 82 -9.41 -1.29 -3.01
N TYR A 83 -8.99 -2.14 -3.91
CA TYR A 83 -8.22 -3.36 -3.64
C TYR A 83 -7.31 -3.72 -4.81
N PHE A 84 -6.22 -4.40 -4.53
CA PHE A 84 -5.32 -4.97 -5.53
C PHE A 84 -5.79 -6.35 -5.97
N THR A 85 -5.31 -6.78 -7.13
CA THR A 85 -5.64 -8.08 -7.74
C THR A 85 -4.37 -8.75 -8.25
N ASP A 86 -4.45 -10.00 -8.67
CA ASP A 86 -3.32 -10.72 -9.26
C ASP A 86 -2.81 -10.08 -10.57
N ASN A 87 -3.70 -9.41 -11.32
CA ASN A 87 -3.34 -8.67 -12.53
C ASN A 87 -2.80 -7.27 -12.24
N ALA A 88 -3.00 -6.76 -11.03
CA ALA A 88 -2.45 -5.50 -10.55
C ALA A 88 -1.96 -5.70 -9.10
N PRO A 89 -0.82 -6.38 -8.90
CA PRO A 89 -0.30 -6.69 -7.59
C PRO A 89 0.29 -5.46 -6.90
N ALA A 90 0.07 -5.35 -5.58
CA ALA A 90 0.52 -4.22 -4.78
C ALA A 90 2.04 -4.03 -4.80
N GLU A 91 2.81 -5.12 -4.84
CA GLU A 91 4.27 -5.12 -4.85
C GLU A 91 4.88 -4.41 -6.06
N GLU A 92 4.18 -4.36 -7.18
CA GLU A 92 4.66 -3.70 -8.38
C GLU A 92 4.29 -2.21 -8.42
N TYR A 93 3.11 -1.84 -7.93
CA TYR A 93 2.55 -0.50 -8.09
C TYR A 93 2.70 0.39 -6.85
N LEU A 94 2.95 -0.18 -5.66
CA LEU A 94 3.19 0.61 -4.45
C LEU A 94 4.54 1.33 -4.42
N PRO A 95 5.64 0.80 -4.99
CA PRO A 95 6.93 1.50 -4.91
C PRO A 95 6.91 2.91 -5.48
N ALA A 96 6.30 3.14 -6.64
CA ALA A 96 6.18 4.48 -7.22
C ALA A 96 5.37 5.42 -6.33
N TYR A 97 4.28 4.93 -5.75
CA TYR A 97 3.48 5.69 -4.80
C TYR A 97 4.25 6.04 -3.52
N LEU A 98 5.03 5.10 -2.97
CA LEU A 98 5.87 5.34 -1.81
C LEU A 98 6.94 6.40 -2.07
N ASN A 99 7.59 6.35 -3.23
CA ASN A 99 8.56 7.37 -3.64
C ASN A 99 7.92 8.76 -3.71
N LYS A 100 6.70 8.86 -4.24
CA LYS A 100 5.95 10.12 -4.27
C LYS A 100 5.58 10.60 -2.86
N LYS A 101 5.15 9.69 -1.99
CA LYS A 101 4.68 10.02 -0.63
C LYS A 101 5.82 10.36 0.33
N PHE A 102 6.98 9.75 0.13
CA PHE A 102 8.16 9.89 0.98
C PHE A 102 9.41 10.25 0.17
N PRO A 103 9.43 11.42 -0.49
CA PRO A 103 10.50 11.80 -1.42
C PRO A 103 11.88 11.95 -0.75
N ASN A 104 11.91 12.11 0.58
CA ASN A 104 13.14 12.29 1.36
C ASN A 104 13.57 11.02 2.09
N ALA A 105 13.01 9.86 1.74
CA ALA A 105 13.41 8.61 2.35
C ALA A 105 14.69 8.08 1.69
N ASP A 106 15.75 7.92 2.48
CA ASP A 106 17.04 7.43 2.01
C ASP A 106 17.07 5.92 1.88
N LEU A 107 18.11 5.44 1.21
CA LEU A 107 18.44 4.02 1.10
C LEU A 107 18.50 3.35 2.48
N GLY A 108 17.83 2.21 2.60
CA GLY A 108 17.67 1.50 3.87
C GLY A 108 16.35 1.80 4.58
N SER A 109 15.54 2.74 4.07
CA SER A 109 14.20 2.99 4.59
C SER A 109 13.29 1.77 4.37
N LYS A 110 12.46 1.49 5.37
CA LYS A 110 11.56 0.34 5.38
C LYS A 110 10.12 0.79 5.63
N PHE A 111 9.24 0.45 4.70
CA PHE A 111 7.82 0.73 4.81
C PHE A 111 7.02 -0.58 4.90
N THR A 112 6.23 -0.72 5.96
CA THR A 112 5.24 -1.79 6.08
C THR A 112 3.88 -1.22 5.71
N VAL A 113 3.30 -1.70 4.61
CA VAL A 113 2.05 -1.18 4.08
C VAL A 113 0.95 -2.22 4.23
N THR A 114 -0.17 -1.83 4.84
CA THR A 114 -1.40 -2.62 4.88
C THR A 114 -2.35 -2.16 3.78
N PHE A 115 -2.85 -3.07 2.99
CA PHE A 115 -3.73 -2.78 1.86
C PHE A 115 -4.81 -3.86 1.71
N ASN A 116 -5.85 -3.57 0.92
CA ASN A 116 -6.87 -4.54 0.58
C ASN A 116 -6.44 -5.34 -0.65
N GLN A 117 -6.53 -6.65 -0.55
CA GLN A 117 -6.30 -7.59 -1.64
C GLN A 117 -7.61 -8.30 -1.99
N TYR A 118 -7.94 -8.37 -3.28
CA TYR A 118 -9.07 -9.18 -3.73
C TYR A 118 -8.77 -10.65 -3.52
N GLN A 119 -9.72 -11.33 -2.95
CA GLN A 119 -9.72 -12.79 -2.87
C GLN A 119 -11.03 -13.31 -3.45
N ALA A 120 -10.94 -14.18 -4.44
CA ALA A 120 -12.12 -14.81 -4.99
C ALA A 120 -12.88 -15.56 -3.88
N PRO A 121 -14.23 -15.50 -3.88
CA PRO A 121 -15.02 -16.30 -2.97
C PRO A 121 -14.65 -17.78 -3.06
N ALA A 122 -14.62 -18.47 -1.92
CA ALA A 122 -14.33 -19.89 -1.92
C ALA A 122 -15.36 -20.65 -2.79
N ALA A 123 -14.89 -21.64 -3.56
CA ALA A 123 -15.71 -22.34 -4.56
C ALA A 123 -17.02 -22.92 -3.97
N TYR A 124 -16.97 -23.38 -2.70
CA TYR A 124 -18.17 -23.91 -2.03
C TYR A 124 -19.25 -22.86 -1.78
N LEU A 125 -18.93 -21.55 -1.81
CA LEU A 125 -19.94 -20.48 -1.66
C LEU A 125 -20.81 -20.36 -2.90
N ALA A 126 -20.35 -20.80 -4.06
CA ALA A 126 -21.16 -20.84 -5.27
C ALA A 126 -22.37 -21.77 -5.15
N ASP A 127 -22.25 -22.82 -4.36
CA ASP A 127 -23.34 -23.77 -4.10
C ASP A 127 -24.49 -23.12 -3.33
N PHE A 128 -24.20 -22.14 -2.47
CA PHE A 128 -25.23 -21.39 -1.72
C PHE A 128 -25.94 -20.32 -2.57
N THR A 129 -25.36 -19.84 -3.65
CA THR A 129 -26.01 -18.87 -4.54
C THR A 129 -27.06 -19.52 -5.43
N ASN A 130 -26.98 -20.84 -5.61
CA ASN A 130 -27.92 -21.65 -6.39
C ASN A 130 -28.94 -22.40 -5.53
N LEU A 131 -29.15 -21.97 -4.30
CA LEU A 131 -30.16 -22.56 -3.43
C LEU A 131 -31.54 -22.35 -4.06
N SER A 132 -32.21 -23.46 -4.40
CA SER A 132 -33.64 -23.43 -4.73
C SER A 132 -34.42 -23.47 -3.42
N VAL A 133 -35.39 -22.58 -3.32
CA VAL A 133 -36.37 -22.66 -2.23
C VAL A 133 -37.19 -23.91 -2.49
N TYR A 134 -37.16 -24.83 -1.56
CA TYR A 134 -38.02 -26.02 -1.56
C TYR A 134 -39.10 -25.81 -0.54
N ASP A 135 -40.35 -25.71 -1.02
CA ASP A 135 -41.51 -25.65 -0.15
C ASP A 135 -41.82 -27.07 0.33
N LEU A 136 -41.74 -27.27 1.64
CA LEU A 136 -42.06 -28.54 2.24
C LEU A 136 -43.53 -28.86 2.03
N THR A 137 -43.81 -30.03 1.48
CA THR A 137 -45.16 -30.55 1.26
C THR A 137 -45.61 -31.40 2.43
N ASP A 138 -46.93 -31.65 2.52
CA ASP A 138 -47.50 -32.58 3.53
C ASP A 138 -46.84 -33.97 3.46
N ARG A 139 -46.40 -34.37 2.28
CA ARG A 139 -45.69 -35.63 2.10
C ARG A 139 -44.33 -35.63 2.79
N ASP A 140 -43.61 -34.51 2.75
CA ASP A 140 -42.29 -34.37 3.38
C ASP A 140 -42.46 -34.38 4.91
N TYR A 141 -43.45 -33.64 5.41
CA TYR A 141 -43.81 -33.68 6.84
C TYR A 141 -44.17 -35.07 7.31
N LYS A 142 -44.99 -35.78 6.52
CA LYS A 142 -45.37 -37.14 6.83
C LYS A 142 -44.21 -38.11 6.83
N ALA A 143 -43.25 -37.91 5.91
CA ALA A 143 -42.03 -38.74 5.83
C ALA A 143 -41.11 -38.56 7.04
N VAL A 144 -41.05 -37.35 7.61
CA VAL A 144 -40.16 -37.03 8.73
C VAL A 144 -40.85 -37.18 10.10
N CYS A 145 -42.10 -36.73 10.21
CA CYS A 145 -42.80 -36.64 11.49
C CYS A 145 -43.91 -37.69 11.66
N GLY A 146 -44.22 -38.45 10.62
CA GLY A 146 -45.26 -39.53 10.69
C GLY A 146 -46.72 -39.05 10.66
N GLU A 147 -46.99 -37.75 10.77
CA GLU A 147 -48.31 -37.15 10.78
C GLU A 147 -48.43 -35.88 9.95
N VAL A 148 -49.62 -35.58 9.43
CA VAL A 148 -49.89 -34.40 8.56
C VAL A 148 -50.67 -33.35 9.37
N THR A 149 -50.20 -33.00 10.57
CA THR A 149 -50.83 -31.93 11.35
C THR A 149 -49.92 -30.76 11.55
N TRP A 150 -50.30 -29.59 11.03
CA TRP A 150 -49.67 -28.29 11.24
C TRP A 150 -49.84 -27.83 12.69
N THR A 151 -49.13 -28.45 13.62
CA THR A 151 -48.88 -27.85 14.92
C THR A 151 -47.40 -27.48 14.96
N PRO A 152 -47.03 -26.29 15.39
CA PRO A 152 -45.63 -25.89 15.52
C PRO A 152 -44.99 -26.59 16.73
N LEU A 153 -45.01 -27.90 16.72
CA LEU A 153 -44.44 -28.76 17.74
C LEU A 153 -43.32 -29.57 17.14
N ILE A 154 -42.14 -29.15 17.50
CA ILE A 154 -40.92 -29.92 17.64
C ILE A 154 -41.15 -31.40 17.33
N CYS A 155 -40.66 -31.86 16.15
CA CYS A 155 -40.53 -33.31 15.91
C CYS A 155 -39.60 -33.86 17.00
N HIS A 156 -40.17 -34.58 17.96
CA HIS A 156 -39.38 -35.40 18.85
C HIS A 156 -38.85 -36.58 18.03
N LEU A 157 -37.62 -36.51 17.60
CA LEU A 157 -36.91 -37.68 17.12
C LEU A 157 -36.78 -38.66 18.29
N PRO A 158 -37.25 -39.90 18.17
CA PRO A 158 -36.95 -40.93 19.17
C PRO A 158 -35.43 -41.16 19.19
N LEU A 159 -34.86 -41.10 20.38
CA LEU A 159 -33.45 -41.45 20.64
C LEU A 159 -33.23 -42.94 20.38
#